data_899cf85f9bcdd910a3cdca7ad3aaee74
#
_entry.id   899cf85f9bcdd910a3cdca7ad3aaee74
#
_cell.length_a   1.000
_cell.length_b   1.000
_cell.length_c   1.000
_cell.angle_alpha   90.00
_cell.angle_beta   90.00
_cell.angle_gamma   90.00
#
_symmetry.space_group_name_H-M   'P 1'
#
loop_
_entity.id
_entity.type
_entity.pdbx_description
1 polymer ?
#
loop_
_entity_poly.entity_id
_entity_poly.type
_entity_poly.pdbx_seq_one_letter_code
_entity_poly.pdbx_strand_id
1 'polypeptide(L)'
;MSESLRIIFAGTPDFAARHLDALLSSEHQIVGVFTQPDRPAGRGKKLMPSPVKVLAEEKGLPVFQPVSLRAQENQQLIANLNADVMVVVAYGLILPKSVLEMPRLGCINVHGSLLPRWRGAAPIQRSLWAGDAETGVTIMQMDVGLDTGDMLYKLSCPVTAEDTSATLYDKLAQLGPQGLLDTLQQLAQGRAEPQVQDEALVTYAEKLSKEEARIDWSLSAAQLERCIRAFNPWPMSWFVIDEQPIKVWKASVIPSSTTAVPGTILETSKAGIQVATADGILNLESLQPAGKKAMSAQDLLNSRREWFVPGNLLA
;
A
#
# COMPACT_ATOMS: atom_id res chain seq x y z
N MET A 1 -6.76 -35.91 -7.80
CA MET A 1 -8.03 -35.32 -7.37
C MET A 1 -7.77 -33.86 -7.02
N SER A 2 -8.50 -32.93 -7.62
CA SER A 2 -8.41 -31.53 -7.24
C SER A 2 -8.98 -31.36 -5.83
N GLU A 3 -8.19 -30.85 -4.93
CA GLU A 3 -8.61 -30.58 -3.55
C GLU A 3 -9.20 -29.18 -3.47
N SER A 4 -10.47 -29.07 -3.90
CA SER A 4 -11.20 -27.82 -3.85
C SER A 4 -11.53 -27.46 -2.41
N LEU A 5 -11.19 -26.24 -2.02
CA LEU A 5 -11.49 -25.68 -0.69
C LEU A 5 -12.73 -24.82 -0.74
N ARG A 6 -13.50 -24.83 0.33
CA ARG A 6 -14.57 -23.86 0.59
C ARG A 6 -13.95 -22.63 1.24
N ILE A 7 -14.05 -21.50 0.60
CA ILE A 7 -13.36 -20.26 1.01
C ILE A 7 -14.38 -19.16 1.35
N ILE A 8 -14.21 -18.55 2.52
CA ILE A 8 -14.76 -17.24 2.81
C ILE A 8 -13.69 -16.22 2.42
N PHE A 9 -14.04 -15.25 1.61
CA PHE A 9 -13.16 -14.15 1.26
C PHE A 9 -13.55 -12.89 2.02
N ALA A 10 -12.58 -12.20 2.61
CA ALA A 10 -12.81 -10.93 3.30
C ALA A 10 -11.80 -9.89 2.82
N GLY A 11 -12.29 -8.80 2.27
CA GLY A 11 -11.47 -7.72 1.74
C GLY A 11 -12.29 -6.54 1.29
N THR A 12 -11.65 -5.42 1.03
CA THR A 12 -12.35 -4.17 0.73
C THR A 12 -11.83 -3.47 -0.52
N PRO A 13 -10.55 -3.04 -0.63
CA PRO A 13 -10.08 -2.22 -1.73
C PRO A 13 -9.79 -3.04 -3.00
N ASP A 14 -9.36 -2.34 -4.04
CA ASP A 14 -8.99 -2.94 -5.33
C ASP A 14 -7.94 -4.04 -5.18
N PHE A 15 -6.96 -3.85 -4.32
CA PHE A 15 -5.93 -4.88 -4.05
C PHE A 15 -6.58 -6.20 -3.64
N ALA A 16 -7.56 -6.15 -2.76
CA ALA A 16 -8.32 -7.32 -2.33
C ALA A 16 -9.16 -7.91 -3.49
N ALA A 17 -9.80 -7.04 -4.28
CA ALA A 17 -10.61 -7.49 -5.42
C ALA A 17 -9.78 -8.28 -6.43
N ARG A 18 -8.52 -7.90 -6.66
CA ARG A 18 -7.62 -8.65 -7.56
C ARG A 18 -7.35 -10.07 -7.05
N HIS A 19 -7.28 -10.25 -5.74
CA HIS A 19 -7.14 -11.58 -5.13
C HIS A 19 -8.41 -12.41 -5.26
N LEU A 20 -9.58 -11.80 -5.03
CA LEU A 20 -10.85 -12.47 -5.23
C LEU A 20 -11.02 -12.92 -6.68
N ASP A 21 -10.67 -12.06 -7.63
CA ASP A 21 -10.72 -12.39 -9.06
C ASP A 21 -9.88 -13.63 -9.39
N ALA A 22 -8.67 -13.70 -8.86
CA ALA A 22 -7.80 -14.87 -9.05
C ALA A 22 -8.41 -16.15 -8.45
N LEU A 23 -9.03 -16.05 -7.26
CA LEU A 23 -9.71 -17.19 -6.64
C LEU A 23 -10.89 -17.68 -7.47
N LEU A 24 -11.60 -16.79 -8.14
CA LEU A 24 -12.73 -17.13 -9.01
C LEU A 24 -12.31 -17.91 -10.24
N SER A 25 -11.06 -17.80 -10.67
CA SER A 25 -10.50 -18.58 -11.78
C SER A 25 -9.87 -19.90 -11.33
N SER A 26 -9.86 -20.18 -10.04
CA SER A 26 -9.33 -21.41 -9.47
C SER A 26 -10.40 -22.49 -9.32
N GLU A 27 -9.97 -23.69 -8.91
CA GLU A 27 -10.88 -24.80 -8.57
C GLU A 27 -11.62 -24.60 -7.24
N HIS A 28 -11.22 -23.62 -6.43
CA HIS A 28 -11.81 -23.39 -5.12
C HIS A 28 -13.20 -22.73 -5.22
N GLN A 29 -14.02 -22.98 -4.22
CA GLN A 29 -15.37 -22.44 -4.15
C GLN A 29 -15.44 -21.28 -3.15
N ILE A 30 -15.88 -20.11 -3.61
CA ILE A 30 -16.12 -18.96 -2.73
C ILE A 30 -17.54 -19.10 -2.18
N VAL A 31 -17.66 -19.33 -0.89
CA VAL A 31 -18.95 -19.56 -0.23
C VAL A 31 -19.57 -18.29 0.36
N GLY A 32 -18.77 -17.25 0.54
CA GLY A 32 -19.24 -15.95 1.01
C GLY A 32 -18.14 -14.91 0.91
N VAL A 33 -18.56 -13.66 0.73
CA VAL A 33 -17.65 -12.52 0.61
C VAL A 33 -18.02 -11.50 1.68
N PHE A 34 -17.04 -11.16 2.53
CA PHE A 34 -17.17 -10.15 3.56
C PHE A 34 -16.40 -8.90 3.12
N THR A 35 -17.02 -7.75 3.21
CA THR A 35 -16.41 -6.47 2.85
C THR A 35 -16.98 -5.40 3.75
N GLN A 36 -16.28 -4.28 3.88
CA GLN A 36 -16.77 -3.19 4.71
C GLN A 36 -18.06 -2.57 4.13
N PRO A 37 -18.89 -1.97 4.99
CA PRO A 37 -20.09 -1.26 4.53
C PRO A 37 -19.75 -0.19 3.49
N ASP A 38 -20.71 0.12 2.62
CA ASP A 38 -20.57 1.19 1.65
C ASP A 38 -20.23 2.51 2.35
N ARG A 39 -19.36 3.32 1.76
CA ARG A 39 -18.88 4.55 2.33
C ARG A 39 -19.10 5.74 1.41
N PRO A 40 -19.33 6.95 1.98
CA PRO A 40 -19.37 8.17 1.19
C PRO A 40 -18.04 8.39 0.46
N ALA A 41 -18.08 8.63 -0.85
CA ALA A 41 -16.90 8.87 -1.66
C ALA A 41 -17.17 9.93 -2.72
N GLY A 42 -16.13 10.65 -3.11
CA GLY A 42 -16.17 11.66 -4.15
C GLY A 42 -16.94 12.92 -3.79
N ARG A 43 -17.17 13.76 -4.80
CA ARG A 43 -17.97 14.99 -4.67
C ARG A 43 -19.43 14.61 -4.46
N GLY A 44 -20.10 15.18 -3.46
CA GLY A 44 -21.48 14.89 -3.12
C GLY A 44 -21.66 13.75 -2.12
N LYS A 45 -20.61 13.10 -1.67
CA LYS A 45 -20.60 12.06 -0.62
C LYS A 45 -21.63 10.97 -0.84
N LYS A 46 -21.81 10.49 -2.08
CA LYS A 46 -22.65 9.33 -2.39
C LYS A 46 -22.04 8.08 -1.76
N LEU A 47 -22.89 7.20 -1.22
CA LEU A 47 -22.46 5.88 -0.76
C LEU A 47 -21.96 5.05 -1.94
N MET A 48 -20.73 4.58 -1.85
CA MET A 48 -20.11 3.77 -2.88
C MET A 48 -19.77 2.39 -2.34
N PRO A 49 -20.09 1.33 -3.11
CA PRO A 49 -19.66 -0.02 -2.74
C PRO A 49 -18.16 -0.17 -2.87
N SER A 50 -17.58 -1.08 -2.09
CA SER A 50 -16.17 -1.42 -2.21
C SER A 50 -15.89 -2.12 -3.54
N PRO A 51 -14.65 -2.06 -4.06
CA PRO A 51 -14.25 -2.84 -5.23
C PRO A 51 -14.54 -4.34 -5.08
N VAL A 52 -14.36 -4.89 -3.88
CA VAL A 52 -14.68 -6.30 -3.60
C VAL A 52 -16.17 -6.57 -3.76
N LYS A 53 -17.04 -5.69 -3.24
CA LYS A 53 -18.50 -5.83 -3.39
C LYS A 53 -18.91 -5.78 -4.85
N VAL A 54 -18.38 -4.84 -5.61
CA VAL A 54 -18.69 -4.71 -7.04
C VAL A 54 -18.38 -6.01 -7.78
N LEU A 55 -17.19 -6.56 -7.57
CA LEU A 55 -16.81 -7.82 -8.21
C LEU A 55 -17.67 -8.98 -7.75
N ALA A 56 -17.92 -9.10 -6.45
CA ALA A 56 -18.71 -10.20 -5.90
C ALA A 56 -20.14 -10.19 -6.43
N GLU A 57 -20.77 -9.03 -6.54
CA GLU A 57 -22.13 -8.89 -7.08
C GLU A 57 -22.18 -9.23 -8.57
N GLU A 58 -21.19 -8.81 -9.34
CA GLU A 58 -21.07 -9.19 -10.76
C GLU A 58 -21.02 -10.72 -10.95
N LYS A 59 -20.41 -11.42 -10.02
CA LYS A 59 -20.24 -12.87 -10.07
C LYS A 59 -21.34 -13.65 -9.33
N GLY A 60 -22.33 -12.94 -8.80
CA GLY A 60 -23.45 -13.56 -8.11
C GLY A 60 -23.08 -14.22 -6.77
N LEU A 61 -22.02 -13.75 -6.11
CA LEU A 61 -21.57 -14.29 -4.83
C LEU A 61 -22.35 -13.66 -3.66
N PRO A 62 -22.60 -14.42 -2.58
CA PRO A 62 -23.18 -13.84 -1.36
C PRO A 62 -22.25 -12.80 -0.75
N VAL A 63 -22.78 -11.60 -0.46
CA VAL A 63 -22.02 -10.48 0.10
C VAL A 63 -22.58 -10.13 1.48
N PHE A 64 -21.69 -9.99 2.46
CA PHE A 64 -21.99 -9.62 3.83
C PHE A 64 -21.19 -8.39 4.22
N GLN A 65 -21.83 -7.41 4.84
CA GLN A 65 -21.22 -6.12 5.18
C GLN A 65 -21.39 -5.77 6.66
N PRO A 66 -20.95 -6.64 7.60
CA PRO A 66 -21.05 -6.34 9.01
C PRO A 66 -20.16 -5.17 9.39
N VAL A 67 -20.58 -4.38 10.41
CA VAL A 67 -19.75 -3.30 10.96
C VAL A 67 -18.68 -3.84 11.92
N SER A 68 -18.90 -5.03 12.47
CA SER A 68 -17.98 -5.69 13.41
C SER A 68 -18.18 -7.20 13.37
N LEU A 69 -17.11 -7.94 13.57
CA LEU A 69 -17.16 -9.39 13.72
C LEU A 69 -17.23 -9.85 15.20
N ARG A 70 -17.37 -8.90 16.13
CA ARG A 70 -17.53 -9.21 17.54
C ARG A 70 -18.97 -9.63 17.89
N ALA A 71 -19.95 -9.16 17.13
CA ALA A 71 -21.34 -9.52 17.33
C ALA A 71 -21.57 -11.00 17.03
N GLN A 72 -22.27 -11.69 17.94
CA GLN A 72 -22.52 -13.12 17.84
C GLN A 72 -23.27 -13.49 16.58
N GLU A 73 -24.22 -12.68 16.15
CA GLU A 73 -24.97 -12.91 14.90
C GLU A 73 -24.07 -12.94 13.67
N ASN A 74 -23.05 -12.08 13.61
CA ASN A 74 -22.09 -12.05 12.52
C ASN A 74 -21.12 -13.23 12.58
N GLN A 75 -20.75 -13.66 13.76
CA GLN A 75 -19.94 -14.88 13.94
C GLN A 75 -20.72 -16.12 13.53
N GLN A 76 -22.03 -16.15 13.79
CA GLN A 76 -22.90 -17.25 13.37
C GLN A 76 -23.00 -17.33 11.84
N LEU A 77 -23.05 -16.18 11.15
CA LEU A 77 -23.02 -16.16 9.67
C LEU A 77 -21.77 -16.86 9.14
N ILE A 78 -20.61 -16.55 9.73
CA ILE A 78 -19.33 -17.18 9.34
C ILE A 78 -19.38 -18.68 9.60
N ALA A 79 -19.81 -19.09 10.78
CA ALA A 79 -19.91 -20.52 11.15
C ALA A 79 -20.82 -21.28 10.20
N ASN A 80 -21.96 -20.70 9.83
CA ASN A 80 -22.96 -21.35 8.96
C ASN A 80 -22.45 -21.57 7.53
N LEU A 81 -21.47 -20.81 7.08
CA LEU A 81 -20.88 -20.98 5.75
C LEU A 81 -20.01 -22.23 5.65
N ASN A 82 -19.61 -22.79 6.78
CA ASN A 82 -18.82 -24.02 6.85
C ASN A 82 -17.61 -24.01 5.91
N ALA A 83 -16.77 -22.98 6.04
CA ALA A 83 -15.60 -22.82 5.20
C ALA A 83 -14.43 -23.66 5.69
N ASP A 84 -13.58 -24.10 4.76
CA ASP A 84 -12.30 -24.72 5.09
C ASP A 84 -11.28 -23.70 5.54
N VAL A 85 -11.27 -22.53 4.90
CA VAL A 85 -10.33 -21.45 5.16
C VAL A 85 -11.00 -20.10 4.90
N MET A 86 -10.59 -19.10 5.67
CA MET A 86 -10.97 -17.70 5.41
C MET A 86 -9.75 -16.96 4.89
N VAL A 87 -9.87 -16.36 3.71
CA VAL A 87 -8.83 -15.56 3.07
C VAL A 87 -9.13 -14.09 3.33
N VAL A 88 -8.19 -13.41 3.97
CA VAL A 88 -8.32 -12.00 4.36
C VAL A 88 -7.29 -11.16 3.59
N VAL A 89 -7.75 -10.18 2.85
CA VAL A 89 -6.89 -9.25 2.10
C VAL A 89 -7.40 -7.83 2.30
N ALA A 90 -6.71 -7.05 3.11
CA ALA A 90 -7.06 -5.66 3.38
C ALA A 90 -8.56 -5.50 3.73
N TYR A 91 -9.04 -6.24 4.70
CA TYR A 91 -10.46 -6.21 5.09
C TYR A 91 -10.79 -4.97 5.91
N GLY A 92 -9.96 -4.65 6.92
CA GLY A 92 -10.15 -3.47 7.76
C GLY A 92 -10.98 -3.70 9.02
N LEU A 93 -11.43 -4.91 9.29
CA LEU A 93 -12.07 -5.29 10.55
C LEU A 93 -11.18 -6.28 11.33
N ILE A 94 -11.24 -6.18 12.65
CA ILE A 94 -10.54 -7.10 13.53
C ILE A 94 -11.27 -8.44 13.53
N LEU A 95 -10.52 -9.54 13.40
CA LEU A 95 -11.03 -10.90 13.53
C LEU A 95 -10.82 -11.35 14.97
N PRO A 96 -11.89 -11.52 15.76
CA PRO A 96 -11.77 -12.08 17.13
C PRO A 96 -11.22 -13.53 17.08
N LYS A 97 -10.66 -13.96 18.18
CA LYS A 97 -10.13 -15.34 18.29
C LYS A 97 -11.18 -16.40 17.91
N SER A 98 -12.43 -16.20 18.29
CA SER A 98 -13.54 -17.10 17.93
C SER A 98 -13.71 -17.24 16.42
N VAL A 99 -13.53 -16.15 15.66
CA VAL A 99 -13.59 -16.17 14.19
C VAL A 99 -12.34 -16.84 13.61
N LEU A 100 -11.16 -16.51 14.14
CA LEU A 100 -9.89 -17.07 13.67
C LEU A 100 -9.88 -18.60 13.75
N GLU A 101 -10.57 -19.18 14.72
CA GLU A 101 -10.61 -20.63 14.99
C GLU A 101 -11.75 -21.33 14.26
N MET A 102 -12.68 -20.64 13.63
CA MET A 102 -13.86 -21.24 12.97
C MET A 102 -13.51 -22.11 11.77
N PRO A 103 -12.75 -21.63 10.77
CA PRO A 103 -12.38 -22.48 9.66
C PRO A 103 -11.38 -23.55 10.11
N ARG A 104 -11.52 -24.78 9.61
CA ARG A 104 -10.60 -25.87 9.99
C ARG A 104 -9.14 -25.59 9.67
N LEU A 105 -8.88 -24.83 8.59
CA LEU A 105 -7.53 -24.41 8.20
C LEU A 105 -7.21 -22.98 8.69
N GLY A 106 -8.09 -22.39 9.49
CA GLY A 106 -7.91 -21.04 10.04
C GLY A 106 -8.14 -19.93 9.05
N CYS A 107 -7.57 -18.78 9.35
CA CYS A 107 -7.64 -17.58 8.53
C CYS A 107 -6.25 -17.22 8.04
N ILE A 108 -6.11 -16.94 6.76
CA ILE A 108 -4.84 -16.53 6.14
C ILE A 108 -4.97 -15.12 5.57
N ASN A 109 -3.86 -14.39 5.56
CA ASN A 109 -3.81 -13.00 5.10
C ASN A 109 -2.69 -12.81 4.08
N VAL A 110 -2.96 -12.01 3.07
CA VAL A 110 -1.93 -11.56 2.13
C VAL A 110 -1.43 -10.20 2.59
N HIS A 111 -0.17 -10.14 3.02
CA HIS A 111 0.46 -8.91 3.47
C HIS A 111 1.47 -8.40 2.45
N GLY A 112 1.45 -7.09 2.18
CA GLY A 112 2.26 -6.46 1.14
C GLY A 112 3.69 -6.14 1.57
N SER A 113 4.35 -7.05 2.24
CA SER A 113 5.77 -6.97 2.60
C SER A 113 6.37 -8.35 2.78
N LEU A 114 7.69 -8.40 2.90
CA LEU A 114 8.44 -9.59 3.29
C LEU A 114 8.54 -9.61 4.83
N LEU A 115 7.48 -10.13 5.49
CA LEU A 115 7.45 -10.23 6.95
C LEU A 115 8.67 -11.02 7.48
N PRO A 116 9.18 -10.68 8.67
CA PRO A 116 8.63 -9.78 9.71
C PRO A 116 8.89 -8.29 9.48
N ARG A 117 9.47 -7.92 8.34
CA ARG A 117 9.69 -6.51 8.00
C ARG A 117 8.38 -5.88 7.55
N TRP A 118 8.11 -4.68 8.06
CA TRP A 118 6.97 -3.86 7.67
C TRP A 118 5.60 -4.41 8.06
N ARG A 119 5.44 -4.85 9.30
CA ARG A 119 4.10 -5.06 9.87
C ARG A 119 3.34 -3.74 9.87
N GLY A 120 2.04 -3.77 9.64
CA GLY A 120 1.18 -2.60 9.79
C GLY A 120 0.57 -2.08 8.49
N ALA A 121 0.24 -0.78 8.47
CA ALA A 121 -0.71 -0.21 7.52
C ALA A 121 -0.15 0.16 6.14
N ALA A 122 1.14 0.52 6.05
CA ALA A 122 1.72 1.11 4.83
C ALA A 122 3.03 0.42 4.38
N PRO A 123 3.03 -0.91 4.20
CA PRO A 123 4.26 -1.64 3.90
C PRO A 123 4.87 -1.27 2.55
N ILE A 124 4.06 -1.01 1.53
CA ILE A 124 4.54 -0.65 0.19
C ILE A 124 5.31 0.67 0.25
N GLN A 125 4.70 1.67 0.85
CA GLN A 125 5.30 3.01 0.95
C GLN A 125 6.56 3.01 1.81
N ARG A 126 6.55 2.28 2.92
CA ARG A 126 7.71 2.25 3.83
C ARG A 126 8.91 1.53 3.25
N SER A 127 8.72 0.50 2.44
CA SER A 127 9.83 -0.18 1.77
C SER A 127 10.55 0.75 0.79
N LEU A 128 9.81 1.56 0.04
CA LEU A 128 10.38 2.60 -0.83
C LEU A 128 11.07 3.70 -0.02
N TRP A 129 10.35 4.21 0.98
CA TRP A 129 10.84 5.27 1.85
C TRP A 129 12.18 4.90 2.51
N ALA A 130 12.34 3.65 2.92
CA ALA A 130 13.55 3.15 3.57
C ALA A 130 14.67 2.81 2.57
N GLY A 131 14.39 2.74 1.28
CA GLY A 131 15.38 2.38 0.27
C GLY A 131 15.67 0.88 0.20
N ASP A 132 14.69 0.04 0.52
CA ASP A 132 14.86 -1.40 0.42
C ASP A 132 15.14 -1.82 -1.03
N ALA A 133 16.05 -2.77 -1.22
CA ALA A 133 16.41 -3.27 -2.54
C ALA A 133 15.36 -4.23 -3.11
N GLU A 134 14.59 -4.87 -2.23
CA GLU A 134 13.49 -5.78 -2.61
C GLU A 134 12.33 -5.65 -1.63
N THR A 135 11.16 -6.00 -2.10
CA THR A 135 9.96 -6.17 -1.30
C THR A 135 9.18 -7.38 -1.83
N GLY A 136 7.98 -7.58 -1.37
CA GLY A 136 7.18 -8.69 -1.85
C GLY A 136 5.90 -8.84 -1.07
N VAL A 137 5.37 -10.05 -1.11
CA VAL A 137 4.17 -10.43 -0.35
C VAL A 137 4.49 -11.61 0.56
N THR A 138 3.81 -11.64 1.69
CA THR A 138 3.82 -12.78 2.60
C THR A 138 2.40 -13.25 2.81
N ILE A 139 2.17 -14.55 2.62
CA ILE A 139 0.92 -15.18 3.03
C ILE A 139 1.16 -15.71 4.44
N MET A 140 0.36 -15.26 5.41
CA MET A 140 0.55 -15.67 6.80
C MET A 140 -0.70 -16.27 7.40
N GLN A 141 -0.52 -17.17 8.35
CA GLN A 141 -1.58 -17.67 9.22
C GLN A 141 -1.91 -16.57 10.22
N MET A 142 -3.17 -16.12 10.25
CA MET A 142 -3.55 -15.04 11.17
C MET A 142 -3.65 -15.54 12.60
N ASP A 143 -3.21 -14.70 13.53
CA ASP A 143 -3.42 -14.85 14.96
C ASP A 143 -4.03 -13.55 15.53
N VAL A 144 -4.08 -13.42 16.84
CA VAL A 144 -4.71 -12.25 17.49
C VAL A 144 -3.90 -10.96 17.39
N GLY A 145 -2.63 -11.05 17.00
CA GLY A 145 -1.75 -9.88 16.87
C GLY A 145 -1.83 -9.23 15.49
N LEU A 146 -1.26 -8.06 15.38
CA LEU A 146 -1.18 -7.33 14.11
C LEU A 146 -0.01 -7.86 13.27
N ASP A 147 -0.32 -8.61 12.22
CA ASP A 147 0.66 -9.17 11.28
C ASP A 147 1.75 -10.02 11.95
N THR A 148 1.40 -10.70 13.04
CA THR A 148 2.33 -11.46 13.88
C THR A 148 2.31 -12.96 13.61
N GLY A 149 1.39 -13.44 12.79
CA GLY A 149 1.20 -14.87 12.56
C GLY A 149 2.32 -15.54 11.78
N ASP A 150 2.30 -16.87 11.78
CA ASP A 150 3.31 -17.65 11.09
C ASP A 150 3.25 -17.44 9.58
N MET A 151 4.42 -17.33 8.97
CA MET A 151 4.55 -17.13 7.53
C MET A 151 4.42 -18.50 6.82
N LEU A 152 3.52 -18.55 5.83
CA LEU A 152 3.27 -19.76 5.05
C LEU A 152 4.01 -19.75 3.72
N TYR A 153 4.13 -18.57 3.10
CA TYR A 153 4.72 -18.45 1.77
C TYR A 153 5.13 -17.01 1.50
N LYS A 154 6.24 -16.81 0.79
CA LYS A 154 6.71 -15.48 0.39
C LYS A 154 7.08 -15.46 -1.07
N LEU A 155 6.78 -14.34 -1.74
CA LEU A 155 7.27 -14.03 -3.07
C LEU A 155 7.88 -12.62 -3.06
N SER A 156 9.07 -12.48 -3.64
CA SER A 156 9.78 -11.19 -3.68
C SER A 156 9.85 -10.63 -5.08
N CYS A 157 10.05 -9.32 -5.16
CA CYS A 157 10.38 -8.61 -6.38
C CYS A 157 11.38 -7.49 -6.09
N PRO A 158 12.21 -7.11 -7.08
CA PRO A 158 13.13 -5.99 -6.90
C PRO A 158 12.37 -4.66 -6.80
N VAL A 159 12.90 -3.76 -6.00
CA VAL A 159 12.51 -2.35 -5.98
C VAL A 159 13.54 -1.61 -6.83
N THR A 160 13.09 -0.98 -7.90
CA THR A 160 13.97 -0.25 -8.81
C THR A 160 13.99 1.24 -8.50
N ALA A 161 14.97 1.96 -9.04
CA ALA A 161 15.06 3.41 -8.91
C ALA A 161 13.88 4.15 -9.56
N GLU A 162 13.16 3.47 -10.46
CA GLU A 162 11.99 4.04 -11.16
C GLU A 162 10.67 3.76 -10.43
N ASP A 163 10.67 2.88 -9.43
CA ASP A 163 9.43 2.52 -8.75
C ASP A 163 8.87 3.66 -7.90
N THR A 164 7.57 3.84 -8.01
CA THR A 164 6.74 4.60 -7.08
C THR A 164 5.89 3.62 -6.28
N SER A 165 5.13 4.10 -5.30
CA SER A 165 4.15 3.24 -4.62
C SER A 165 3.09 2.70 -5.57
N ALA A 166 2.73 3.46 -6.61
CA ALA A 166 1.79 2.97 -7.63
C ALA A 166 2.36 1.78 -8.41
N THR A 167 3.60 1.85 -8.87
CA THR A 167 4.21 0.75 -9.63
C THR A 167 4.49 -0.46 -8.77
N LEU A 168 4.93 -0.28 -7.51
CA LEU A 168 5.08 -1.39 -6.58
C LEU A 168 3.75 -2.04 -6.24
N TYR A 169 2.71 -1.24 -6.05
CA TYR A 169 1.36 -1.75 -5.85
C TYR A 169 0.98 -2.73 -6.98
N ASP A 170 1.20 -2.33 -8.23
CA ASP A 170 0.89 -3.19 -9.37
C ASP A 170 1.71 -4.49 -9.36
N LYS A 171 2.99 -4.42 -9.02
CA LYS A 171 3.84 -5.60 -8.89
C LYS A 171 3.30 -6.56 -7.82
N LEU A 172 2.97 -6.04 -6.64
CA LEU A 172 2.46 -6.86 -5.54
C LEU A 172 1.05 -7.38 -5.82
N ALA A 173 0.24 -6.63 -6.57
CA ALA A 173 -1.09 -7.07 -6.98
C ALA A 173 -1.04 -8.23 -7.98
N GLN A 174 0.10 -8.49 -8.61
CA GLN A 174 0.34 -9.67 -9.43
C GLN A 174 0.93 -10.83 -8.60
N LEU A 175 1.88 -10.52 -7.72
CA LEU A 175 2.51 -11.53 -6.87
C LEU A 175 1.56 -12.11 -5.81
N GLY A 176 0.75 -11.27 -5.21
CA GLY A 176 -0.14 -11.67 -4.12
C GLY A 176 -1.10 -12.78 -4.51
N PRO A 177 -1.86 -12.64 -5.59
CA PRO A 177 -2.74 -13.71 -6.07
C PRO A 177 -2.00 -15.02 -6.37
N GLN A 178 -0.83 -14.96 -6.98
CA GLN A 178 -0.02 -16.15 -7.25
C GLN A 178 0.39 -16.84 -5.95
N GLY A 179 0.92 -16.09 -4.99
CA GLY A 179 1.30 -16.61 -3.68
C GLY A 179 0.11 -17.19 -2.93
N LEU A 180 -1.04 -16.57 -3.02
CA LEU A 180 -2.26 -17.03 -2.39
C LEU A 180 -2.70 -18.40 -2.95
N LEU A 181 -2.74 -18.54 -4.27
CA LEU A 181 -3.11 -19.81 -4.91
C LEU A 181 -2.14 -20.93 -4.55
N ASP A 182 -0.83 -20.65 -4.56
CA ASP A 182 0.18 -21.64 -4.18
C ASP A 182 0.01 -22.07 -2.72
N THR A 183 -0.27 -21.11 -1.82
CA THR A 183 -0.49 -21.41 -0.41
C THR A 183 -1.74 -22.26 -0.19
N LEU A 184 -2.83 -21.94 -0.88
CA LEU A 184 -4.08 -22.70 -0.78
C LEU A 184 -3.88 -24.14 -1.26
N GLN A 185 -3.11 -24.34 -2.31
CA GLN A 185 -2.77 -25.68 -2.78
C GLN A 185 -1.98 -26.45 -1.72
N GLN A 186 -0.98 -25.83 -1.11
CA GLN A 186 -0.21 -26.45 -0.03
C GLN A 186 -1.08 -26.79 1.18
N LEU A 187 -1.97 -25.91 1.58
CA LEU A 187 -2.90 -26.15 2.68
C LEU A 187 -3.85 -27.33 2.37
N ALA A 188 -4.40 -27.35 1.16
CA ALA A 188 -5.30 -28.42 0.72
C ALA A 188 -4.62 -29.78 0.74
N GLN A 189 -3.32 -29.83 0.44
CA GLN A 189 -2.53 -31.06 0.39
C GLN A 189 -1.85 -31.41 1.73
N GLY A 190 -2.05 -30.59 2.76
CA GLY A 190 -1.41 -30.81 4.05
C GLY A 190 0.11 -30.63 4.03
N ARG A 191 0.65 -29.83 3.09
CA ARG A 191 2.08 -29.63 2.90
C ARG A 191 2.57 -28.24 3.31
N ALA A 192 1.71 -27.39 3.86
CA ALA A 192 2.12 -26.07 4.34
C ALA A 192 3.11 -26.21 5.51
N GLU A 193 4.18 -25.42 5.46
CA GLU A 193 5.22 -25.39 6.48
C GLU A 193 5.26 -24.02 7.14
N PRO A 194 4.46 -23.77 8.20
CA PRO A 194 4.45 -22.49 8.88
C PRO A 194 5.81 -22.16 9.48
N GLN A 195 6.25 -20.93 9.30
CA GLN A 195 7.50 -20.43 9.84
C GLN A 195 7.23 -19.27 10.78
N VAL A 196 7.64 -19.39 12.03
CA VAL A 196 7.51 -18.33 13.04
C VAL A 196 8.32 -17.10 12.62
N GLN A 197 7.77 -15.92 12.81
CA GLN A 197 8.49 -14.68 12.54
C GLN A 197 9.57 -14.47 13.61
N ASP A 198 10.77 -14.04 13.17
CA ASP A 198 11.87 -13.68 14.08
C ASP A 198 11.63 -12.27 14.62
N GLU A 199 11.30 -12.18 15.90
CA GLU A 199 11.01 -10.89 16.55
C GLU A 199 12.19 -9.90 16.51
N ALA A 200 13.42 -10.39 16.37
CA ALA A 200 14.60 -9.53 16.25
C ALA A 200 14.63 -8.77 14.91
N LEU A 201 13.90 -9.24 13.90
CA LEU A 201 13.87 -8.66 12.55
C LEU A 201 12.59 -7.83 12.28
N VAL A 202 11.72 -7.71 13.27
CA VAL A 202 10.44 -7.01 13.12
C VAL A 202 10.65 -5.51 12.92
N THR A 203 9.99 -4.94 11.93
CA THR A 203 9.84 -3.50 11.74
C THR A 203 8.38 -3.17 11.46
N TYR A 204 8.01 -1.91 11.63
CA TYR A 204 6.63 -1.46 11.49
C TYR A 204 6.48 -0.42 10.39
N ALA A 205 5.42 -0.56 9.60
CA ALA A 205 5.04 0.35 8.53
C ALA A 205 3.86 1.20 9.01
N GLU A 206 4.17 2.31 9.67
CA GLU A 206 3.16 3.21 10.20
C GLU A 206 2.36 3.87 9.09
N LYS A 207 1.09 4.16 9.40
CA LYS A 207 0.18 4.85 8.50
C LYS A 207 0.78 6.20 8.06
N LEU A 208 0.60 6.54 6.79
CA LEU A 208 1.04 7.81 6.23
C LEU A 208 0.10 8.94 6.62
N SER A 209 0.63 10.16 6.69
CA SER A 209 -0.14 11.38 6.88
C SER A 209 0.26 12.43 5.86
N LYS A 210 -0.63 13.41 5.62
CA LYS A 210 -0.34 14.53 4.73
C LYS A 210 0.77 15.41 5.30
N GLU A 211 0.82 15.55 6.61
CA GLU A 211 1.84 16.33 7.32
C GLU A 211 3.23 15.75 7.13
N GLU A 212 3.36 14.42 7.20
CA GLU A 212 4.62 13.72 6.96
C GLU A 212 5.13 13.93 5.54
N ALA A 213 4.22 14.11 4.59
CA ALA A 213 4.57 14.31 3.18
C ALA A 213 5.11 15.71 2.88
N ARG A 214 4.97 16.66 3.80
CA ARG A 214 5.61 17.97 3.63
C ARG A 214 7.12 17.77 3.58
N ILE A 215 7.76 18.31 2.56
CA ILE A 215 9.19 18.14 2.35
C ILE A 215 9.98 18.81 3.47
N ASP A 216 10.83 18.03 4.12
CA ASP A 216 11.78 18.50 5.13
C ASP A 216 13.15 18.60 4.46
N TRP A 217 13.55 19.81 4.08
CA TRP A 217 14.81 20.04 3.37
C TRP A 217 16.05 19.73 4.20
N SER A 218 15.89 19.51 5.51
CA SER A 218 17.01 19.08 6.39
C SER A 218 17.35 17.60 6.24
N LEU A 219 16.58 16.85 5.48
CA LEU A 219 16.91 15.47 5.09
C LEU A 219 17.83 15.49 3.87
N SER A 220 18.46 14.36 3.58
CA SER A 220 19.31 14.24 2.38
C SER A 220 18.45 14.24 1.10
N ALA A 221 19.04 14.66 -0.02
CA ALA A 221 18.39 14.60 -1.32
C ALA A 221 17.98 13.17 -1.68
N ALA A 222 18.80 12.17 -1.34
CA ALA A 222 18.49 10.77 -1.56
C ALA A 222 17.25 10.34 -0.78
N GLN A 223 17.12 10.71 0.49
CA GLN A 223 15.94 10.40 1.29
C GLN A 223 14.71 11.11 0.75
N LEU A 224 14.81 12.37 0.36
CA LEU A 224 13.70 13.13 -0.19
C LEU A 224 13.22 12.56 -1.53
N GLU A 225 14.14 12.13 -2.38
CA GLU A 225 13.79 11.49 -3.65
C GLU A 225 13.00 10.19 -3.42
N ARG A 226 13.41 9.37 -2.44
CA ARG A 226 12.66 8.19 -2.05
C ARG A 226 11.30 8.52 -1.47
N CYS A 227 11.18 9.55 -0.66
CA CYS A 227 9.89 10.02 -0.13
C CYS A 227 8.94 10.43 -1.25
N ILE A 228 9.44 11.14 -2.26
CA ILE A 228 8.64 11.57 -3.40
C ILE A 228 8.07 10.36 -4.14
N ARG A 229 8.86 9.33 -4.36
CA ARG A 229 8.38 8.08 -4.99
C ARG A 229 7.43 7.31 -4.05
N ALA A 230 7.76 7.22 -2.77
CA ALA A 230 6.95 6.49 -1.80
C ALA A 230 5.56 7.10 -1.60
N PHE A 231 5.46 8.43 -1.65
CA PHE A 231 4.20 9.14 -1.41
C PHE A 231 3.39 9.40 -2.69
N ASN A 232 3.85 8.93 -3.84
CA ASN A 232 3.14 9.02 -5.10
C ASN A 232 2.38 7.68 -5.35
N PRO A 233 1.05 7.65 -5.43
CA PRO A 233 0.14 8.79 -5.70
C PRO A 233 -0.50 9.44 -4.46
N TRP A 234 -0.26 8.94 -3.27
CA TRP A 234 -0.84 9.51 -2.05
C TRP A 234 0.12 9.36 -0.87
N PRO A 235 0.25 10.37 -0.01
CA PRO A 235 -0.44 11.68 -0.02
C PRO A 235 0.15 12.72 -0.97
N MET A 236 1.24 12.44 -1.66
CA MET A 236 2.09 13.30 -2.47
C MET A 236 2.96 14.21 -1.60
N SER A 237 4.27 14.19 -1.88
CA SER A 237 5.20 15.14 -1.27
C SER A 237 4.88 16.56 -1.71
N TRP A 238 5.01 17.53 -0.81
CA TRP A 238 4.64 18.91 -1.09
C TRP A 238 5.51 19.91 -0.31
N PHE A 239 5.59 21.10 -0.82
CA PHE A 239 6.18 22.26 -0.14
C PHE A 239 5.29 23.48 -0.35
N VAL A 240 5.58 24.56 0.35
CA VAL A 240 4.80 25.80 0.26
C VAL A 240 5.66 26.89 -0.35
N ILE A 241 5.10 27.63 -1.31
CA ILE A 241 5.68 28.83 -1.86
C ILE A 241 4.56 29.85 -2.10
N ASP A 242 4.78 31.10 -1.70
CA ASP A 242 3.78 32.17 -1.80
C ASP A 242 2.42 31.72 -1.24
N GLU A 243 2.45 31.10 -0.06
CA GLU A 243 1.27 30.53 0.64
C GLU A 243 0.53 29.46 -0.16
N GLN A 244 1.12 28.96 -1.26
CA GLN A 244 0.52 27.91 -2.11
C GLN A 244 1.22 26.58 -1.88
N PRO A 245 0.48 25.48 -1.65
CA PRO A 245 1.08 24.15 -1.64
C PRO A 245 1.37 23.69 -3.06
N ILE A 246 2.57 23.20 -3.27
CA ILE A 246 3.01 22.62 -4.55
C ILE A 246 3.36 21.16 -4.33
N LYS A 247 2.68 20.27 -5.02
CA LYS A 247 3.00 18.83 -4.99
C LYS A 247 4.16 18.51 -5.92
N VAL A 248 5.00 17.58 -5.51
CA VAL A 248 6.14 17.11 -6.31
C VAL A 248 5.84 15.71 -6.80
N TRP A 249 5.80 15.54 -8.12
CA TRP A 249 5.56 14.26 -8.78
C TRP A 249 6.85 13.51 -9.09
N LYS A 250 7.90 14.23 -9.45
CA LYS A 250 9.17 13.63 -9.83
C LYS A 250 10.33 14.54 -9.45
N ALA A 251 11.39 13.94 -8.95
CA ALA A 251 12.64 14.62 -8.66
C ALA A 251 13.82 13.68 -8.90
N SER A 252 14.99 14.24 -9.02
CA SER A 252 16.25 13.51 -9.13
C SER A 252 17.28 14.06 -8.16
N VAL A 253 18.29 13.27 -7.86
CA VAL A 253 19.38 13.65 -6.98
C VAL A 253 20.57 14.12 -7.81
N ILE A 254 21.07 15.31 -7.49
CA ILE A 254 22.36 15.79 -8.00
C ILE A 254 23.38 15.64 -6.87
N PRO A 255 24.41 14.77 -7.01
CA PRO A 255 25.31 14.43 -5.90
C PRO A 255 26.41 15.49 -5.69
N SER A 256 26.13 16.75 -5.92
CA SER A 256 27.03 17.86 -5.68
C SER A 256 26.81 18.41 -4.28
N SER A 257 27.89 18.84 -3.62
CA SER A 257 27.78 19.51 -2.33
C SER A 257 27.52 21.01 -2.53
N THR A 258 26.82 21.60 -1.57
CA THR A 258 26.58 23.04 -1.50
C THR A 258 26.68 23.49 -0.04
N THR A 259 27.10 24.73 0.17
CA THR A 259 27.12 25.38 1.49
C THR A 259 25.84 26.16 1.76
N ALA A 260 24.93 26.20 0.80
CA ALA A 260 23.65 26.90 0.95
C ALA A 260 22.79 26.23 2.02
N VAL A 261 22.00 27.03 2.71
CA VAL A 261 21.04 26.56 3.72
C VAL A 261 20.04 25.61 3.06
N PRO A 262 19.71 24.45 3.67
CA PRO A 262 18.69 23.57 3.13
C PRO A 262 17.37 24.28 2.85
N GLY A 263 16.82 24.04 1.67
CA GLY A 263 15.62 24.73 1.18
C GLY A 263 15.93 25.91 0.25
N THR A 264 17.19 26.29 0.08
CA THR A 264 17.59 27.38 -0.83
C THR A 264 17.46 26.93 -2.27
N ILE A 265 16.78 27.74 -3.09
CA ILE A 265 16.75 27.55 -4.55
C ILE A 265 18.13 27.91 -5.11
N LEU A 266 18.76 26.98 -5.81
CA LEU A 266 20.12 27.15 -6.33
C LEU A 266 20.12 27.57 -7.79
N GLU A 267 19.46 26.81 -8.65
CA GLU A 267 19.43 27.01 -10.08
C GLU A 267 18.10 26.58 -10.64
N THR A 268 17.61 27.32 -11.64
CA THR A 268 16.39 26.97 -12.35
C THR A 268 16.68 26.87 -13.85
N SER A 269 16.19 25.81 -14.48
CA SER A 269 16.34 25.60 -15.91
C SER A 269 15.21 24.71 -16.42
N LYS A 270 15.22 24.43 -17.71
CA LYS A 270 14.28 23.47 -18.31
C LYS A 270 14.48 22.06 -17.73
N ALA A 271 15.64 21.74 -17.18
CA ALA A 271 15.94 20.44 -16.58
C ALA A 271 15.35 20.28 -15.17
N GLY A 272 15.01 21.39 -14.52
CA GLY A 272 14.41 21.34 -13.20
C GLY A 272 14.71 22.53 -12.32
N ILE A 273 14.21 22.47 -11.10
CA ILE A 273 14.46 23.46 -10.05
C ILE A 273 15.34 22.79 -9.00
N GLN A 274 16.58 23.23 -8.90
CA GLN A 274 17.55 22.68 -7.98
C GLN A 274 17.41 23.35 -6.61
N VAL A 275 17.28 22.54 -5.57
CA VAL A 275 17.10 22.98 -4.19
C VAL A 275 18.14 22.32 -3.29
N ALA A 276 18.76 23.11 -2.45
CA ALA A 276 19.74 22.61 -1.46
C ALA A 276 19.05 21.75 -0.41
N THR A 277 19.71 20.68 -0.01
CA THR A 277 19.29 19.82 1.10
C THR A 277 20.43 19.68 2.11
N ALA A 278 20.22 18.94 3.20
CA ALA A 278 21.28 18.70 4.17
C ALA A 278 22.46 17.94 3.55
N ASP A 279 22.21 17.12 2.53
CA ASP A 279 23.24 16.36 1.81
C ASP A 279 22.78 16.15 0.37
N GLY A 280 23.52 16.74 -0.58
CA GLY A 280 23.19 16.72 -1.99
C GLY A 280 22.16 17.78 -2.40
N ILE A 281 21.77 17.74 -3.65
CA ILE A 281 20.84 18.69 -4.26
C ILE A 281 19.66 17.90 -4.80
N LEU A 282 18.43 18.35 -4.50
CA LEU A 282 17.23 17.80 -5.06
C LEU A 282 16.82 18.63 -6.27
N ASN A 283 16.67 17.97 -7.43
CA ASN A 283 16.23 18.60 -8.66
C ASN A 283 14.75 18.27 -8.88
N LEU A 284 13.89 19.26 -8.79
CA LEU A 284 12.44 19.12 -8.96
C LEU A 284 12.11 19.15 -10.45
N GLU A 285 11.57 18.05 -10.98
CA GLU A 285 11.33 17.89 -12.42
C GLU A 285 9.87 18.03 -12.82
N SER A 286 8.95 17.50 -12.01
CA SER A 286 7.50 17.56 -12.27
C SER A 286 6.77 17.98 -11.00
N LEU A 287 5.93 19.01 -11.13
CA LEU A 287 5.29 19.70 -10.00
C LEU A 287 3.82 19.97 -10.30
N GLN A 288 3.04 20.15 -9.25
CA GLN A 288 1.60 20.41 -9.39
C GLN A 288 1.15 21.49 -8.43
N PRO A 289 0.92 22.72 -8.92
CA PRO A 289 0.25 23.76 -8.13
C PRO A 289 -1.20 23.36 -7.81
N ALA A 290 -1.76 23.95 -6.75
CA ALA A 290 -3.14 23.72 -6.35
C ALA A 290 -4.10 24.07 -7.50
N GLY A 291 -5.06 23.18 -7.77
CA GLY A 291 -6.06 23.36 -8.82
C GLY A 291 -5.55 23.21 -10.25
N LYS A 292 -4.30 22.82 -10.44
CA LYS A 292 -3.70 22.60 -11.75
C LYS A 292 -3.33 21.12 -11.94
N LYS A 293 -2.98 20.76 -13.18
CA LYS A 293 -2.41 19.45 -13.49
C LYS A 293 -0.92 19.44 -13.21
N ALA A 294 -0.35 18.26 -13.03
CA ALA A 294 1.09 18.11 -12.95
C ALA A 294 1.74 18.64 -14.25
N MET A 295 2.85 19.35 -14.11
CA MET A 295 3.54 19.98 -15.23
C MET A 295 5.05 19.90 -15.04
N SER A 296 5.81 20.07 -16.12
CA SER A 296 7.26 20.15 -16.03
C SER A 296 7.70 21.40 -15.26
N ALA A 297 8.91 21.34 -14.70
CA ALA A 297 9.52 22.51 -14.07
C ALA A 297 9.57 23.71 -15.04
N GLN A 298 9.88 23.47 -16.33
CA GLN A 298 9.92 24.51 -17.34
C GLN A 298 8.56 25.19 -17.50
N ASP A 299 7.48 24.43 -17.59
CA ASP A 299 6.13 25.00 -17.72
C ASP A 299 5.76 25.84 -16.50
N LEU A 300 6.10 25.37 -15.31
CA LEU A 300 5.84 26.11 -14.07
C LEU A 300 6.67 27.40 -14.03
N LEU A 301 7.94 27.34 -14.41
CA LEU A 301 8.81 28.52 -14.49
C LEU A 301 8.31 29.54 -15.51
N ASN A 302 7.76 29.10 -16.65
CA ASN A 302 7.20 30.00 -17.65
C ASN A 302 6.03 30.83 -17.13
N SER A 303 5.22 30.27 -16.23
CA SER A 303 4.05 30.94 -15.67
C SER A 303 4.28 31.58 -14.30
N ARG A 304 5.25 31.09 -13.53
CA ARG A 304 5.48 31.52 -12.14
C ARG A 304 6.97 31.61 -11.79
N ARG A 305 7.76 32.20 -12.65
CA ARG A 305 9.21 32.38 -12.44
C ARG A 305 9.53 33.13 -11.16
N GLU A 306 8.67 34.07 -10.79
CA GLU A 306 8.83 34.87 -9.57
C GLU A 306 8.78 34.02 -8.28
N TRP A 307 8.20 32.84 -8.31
CA TRP A 307 8.19 31.93 -7.16
C TRP A 307 9.55 31.27 -6.91
N PHE A 308 10.34 31.09 -7.96
CA PHE A 308 11.57 30.29 -7.91
C PHE A 308 12.81 31.12 -8.22
N VAL A 309 13.00 32.19 -7.46
CA VAL A 309 14.18 33.04 -7.61
C VAL A 309 15.36 32.41 -6.89
N PRO A 310 16.51 32.14 -7.58
CA PRO A 310 17.70 31.62 -6.92
C PRO A 310 18.10 32.45 -5.70
N GLY A 311 18.43 31.76 -4.61
CA GLY A 311 18.74 32.37 -3.32
C GLY A 311 17.55 32.44 -2.36
N ASN A 312 16.31 32.31 -2.82
CA ASN A 312 15.13 32.29 -1.95
C ASN A 312 14.99 30.91 -1.27
N LEU A 313 14.36 30.91 -0.10
CA LEU A 313 14.11 29.69 0.68
C LEU A 313 12.70 29.18 0.42
N LEU A 314 12.60 27.86 0.21
CA LEU A 314 11.33 27.15 0.21
C LEU A 314 10.97 26.71 1.63
N ALA A 315 9.68 26.74 1.94
CA ALA A 315 9.18 26.36 3.26
C ALA A 315 8.58 24.94 3.27
#